data_b5d470aad4937f14897ebab14f1c5920
#
_entry.id   b5d470aad4937f14897ebab14f1c5920
#
_cell.length_a   1.000
_cell.length_b   1.000
_cell.length_c   1.000
_cell.angle_alpha   90.00
_cell.angle_beta   90.00
_cell.angle_gamma   90.00
#
_symmetry.space_group_name_H-M   'P 1'
#
loop_
_entity.id
_entity.type
_entity.pdbx_description
1 polymer ?
#
loop_
_entity_poly.entity_id
_entity_poly.type
_entity_poly.pdbx_seq_one_letter_code
_entity_poly.pdbx_strand_id
1 'polypeptide(L)'
;MQASDVIEAVNGFNMTAEQKERVRIVQEHFADIDKRISQIDQIIAKLTAEYEGTISLLCTIPGIDRRLAITMISEIGTDMTEFGSSKRLCRWAGLTPGNNESAGKKKSVRISRAGVYLKPALVEAAHAAVKATQKCPYFRIKYERIMKRRGKKRAIIAIARMMLTAIYAMVSTGETFNPCDLQKFDMPEELKKKQIISDAKDAVKLLVSLGLVAEGSISLEALAG
;
A
#
# COMPACT_ATOMS: atom_id res chain seq x y z
N MET A 1 -24.48 6.63 7.64
CA MET A 1 -24.32 7.55 8.79
C MET A 1 -22.94 8.16 8.65
N GLN A 2 -22.85 9.45 8.41
CA GLN A 2 -21.56 10.16 8.31
C GLN A 2 -21.05 10.50 9.72
N ALA A 3 -19.74 10.73 9.86
CA ALA A 3 -19.16 11.09 11.17
C ALA A 3 -19.79 12.37 11.76
N SER A 4 -20.19 13.32 10.91
CA SER A 4 -20.94 14.52 11.26
C SER A 4 -22.27 14.21 11.95
N ASP A 5 -23.02 13.23 11.40
CA ASP A 5 -24.35 12.87 11.93
C ASP A 5 -24.24 12.28 13.34
N VAL A 6 -23.15 11.55 13.63
CA VAL A 6 -22.87 10.99 14.95
C VAL A 6 -22.54 12.09 15.95
N ILE A 7 -21.71 13.07 15.55
CA ILE A 7 -21.35 14.23 16.40
C ILE A 7 -22.58 15.04 16.71
N GLU A 8 -23.43 15.32 15.73
CA GLU A 8 -24.66 16.09 15.91
C GLU A 8 -25.66 15.37 16.82
N ALA A 9 -25.81 14.04 16.63
CA ALA A 9 -26.66 13.20 17.50
C ALA A 9 -26.16 13.17 18.96
N VAL A 10 -24.83 13.11 19.17
CA VAL A 10 -24.24 13.11 20.52
C VAL A 10 -24.38 14.49 21.17
N ASN A 11 -24.18 15.57 20.41
CA ASN A 11 -24.30 16.94 20.94
C ASN A 11 -25.76 17.33 21.26
N GLY A 12 -26.73 16.78 20.53
CA GLY A 12 -28.16 16.98 20.78
C GLY A 12 -28.76 16.12 21.91
N PHE A 13 -28.00 15.15 22.44
CA PHE A 13 -28.50 14.26 23.47
C PHE A 13 -28.36 14.88 24.86
N ASN A 14 -29.49 14.99 25.60
CA ASN A 14 -29.52 15.49 26.99
C ASN A 14 -28.95 14.43 27.96
N MET A 15 -27.62 14.47 28.14
CA MET A 15 -26.92 13.59 29.08
C MET A 15 -27.18 14.01 30.55
N THR A 16 -27.34 13.02 31.42
CA THR A 16 -27.34 13.24 32.88
C THR A 16 -25.92 13.65 33.32
N ALA A 17 -25.81 14.23 34.53
CA ALA A 17 -24.50 14.62 35.09
C ALA A 17 -23.51 13.43 35.16
N GLU A 18 -24.04 12.25 35.59
CA GLU A 18 -23.23 11.01 35.65
C GLU A 18 -22.79 10.53 34.26
N GLN A 19 -23.61 10.65 33.23
CA GLN A 19 -23.26 10.29 31.87
C GLN A 19 -22.18 11.22 31.32
N LYS A 20 -22.29 12.52 31.56
CA LYS A 20 -21.25 13.50 31.17
C LYS A 20 -19.92 13.20 31.82
N GLU A 21 -19.92 12.86 33.11
CA GLU A 21 -18.70 12.52 33.84
C GLU A 21 -18.02 11.26 33.26
N ARG A 22 -18.79 10.23 32.95
CA ARG A 22 -18.27 9.00 32.30
C ARG A 22 -17.68 9.30 30.92
N VAL A 23 -18.34 10.13 30.11
CA VAL A 23 -17.84 10.56 28.80
C VAL A 23 -16.55 11.36 28.95
N ARG A 24 -16.46 12.25 29.95
CA ARG A 24 -15.23 13.02 30.23
C ARG A 24 -14.05 12.10 30.54
N ILE A 25 -14.23 11.10 31.42
CA ILE A 25 -13.18 10.13 31.74
C ILE A 25 -12.69 9.37 30.49
N VAL A 26 -13.63 8.96 29.62
CA VAL A 26 -13.29 8.27 28.36
C VAL A 26 -12.53 9.21 27.42
N GLN A 27 -12.93 10.47 27.29
CA GLN A 27 -12.24 11.46 26.46
C GLN A 27 -10.82 11.73 26.95
N GLU A 28 -10.63 11.87 28.27
CA GLU A 28 -9.30 12.03 28.87
C GLU A 28 -8.40 10.82 28.58
N HIS A 29 -8.96 9.62 28.67
CA HIS A 29 -8.23 8.41 28.32
C HIS A 29 -7.80 8.35 26.83
N PHE A 30 -8.69 8.76 25.90
CA PHE A 30 -8.33 8.88 24.50
C PHE A 30 -7.21 9.92 24.28
N ALA A 31 -7.32 11.09 24.91
CA ALA A 31 -6.27 12.11 24.83
C ALA A 31 -4.91 11.62 25.35
N ASP A 32 -4.90 10.82 26.42
CA ASP A 32 -3.69 10.18 26.95
C ASP A 32 -3.10 9.15 25.97
N ILE A 33 -3.93 8.35 25.31
CA ILE A 33 -3.51 7.40 24.27
C ILE A 33 -2.88 8.15 23.10
N ASP A 34 -3.53 9.20 22.58
CA ASP A 34 -3.02 10.00 21.47
C ASP A 34 -1.67 10.65 21.81
N LYS A 35 -1.50 11.13 23.03
CA LYS A 35 -0.22 11.66 23.50
C LYS A 35 0.88 10.59 23.50
N ARG A 36 0.56 9.37 23.95
CA ARG A 36 1.53 8.23 23.94
C ARG A 36 1.87 7.79 22.53
N ILE A 37 0.88 7.74 21.62
CA ILE A 37 1.10 7.45 20.20
C ILE A 37 2.06 8.49 19.62
N SER A 38 1.82 9.78 19.85
CA SER A 38 2.70 10.86 19.36
C SER A 38 4.14 10.75 19.87
N GLN A 39 4.32 10.34 21.13
CA GLN A 39 5.65 10.09 21.71
C GLN A 39 6.36 8.92 21.01
N ILE A 40 5.65 7.83 20.74
CA ILE A 40 6.19 6.66 20.04
C ILE A 40 6.54 7.04 18.60
N ASP A 41 5.67 7.78 17.90
CA ASP A 41 5.90 8.26 16.53
C ASP A 41 7.17 9.13 16.44
N GLN A 42 7.43 9.97 17.45
CA GLN A 42 8.67 10.75 17.52
C GLN A 42 9.92 9.87 17.66
N ILE A 43 9.83 8.79 18.44
CA ILE A 43 10.92 7.81 18.58
C ILE A 43 11.14 7.10 17.25
N ILE A 44 10.07 6.63 16.62
CA ILE A 44 10.13 5.97 15.31
C ILE A 44 10.75 6.91 14.27
N ALA A 45 10.33 8.17 14.22
CA ALA A 45 10.88 9.16 13.30
C ALA A 45 12.39 9.36 13.47
N LYS A 46 12.90 9.39 14.72
CA LYS A 46 14.33 9.47 15.00
C LYS A 46 15.08 8.23 14.55
N LEU A 47 14.55 7.03 14.83
CA LEU A 47 15.17 5.76 14.46
C LEU A 47 15.19 5.52 12.95
N THR A 48 14.21 6.07 12.23
CA THR A 48 14.06 5.87 10.78
C THR A 48 14.69 6.98 9.94
N ALA A 49 15.27 8.01 10.57
CA ALA A 49 15.83 9.17 9.86
C ALA A 49 16.93 8.78 8.84
N GLU A 50 17.76 7.81 9.16
CA GLU A 50 18.81 7.31 8.27
C GLU A 50 18.28 6.49 7.07
N TYR A 51 17.05 5.96 7.17
CA TYR A 51 16.40 5.14 6.15
C TYR A 51 15.41 5.94 5.28
N GLU A 52 15.33 7.27 5.42
CA GLU A 52 14.33 8.11 4.76
C GLU A 52 14.35 7.97 3.23
N GLY A 53 15.54 7.85 2.64
CA GLY A 53 15.70 7.60 1.20
C GLY A 53 15.05 6.30 0.77
N THR A 54 15.27 5.21 1.53
CA THR A 54 14.66 3.90 1.24
C THR A 54 13.15 3.91 1.52
N ILE A 55 12.71 4.59 2.58
CA ILE A 55 11.27 4.74 2.89
C ILE A 55 10.56 5.44 1.74
N SER A 56 11.10 6.57 1.29
CA SER A 56 10.55 7.34 0.16
C SER A 56 10.53 6.52 -1.12
N LEU A 57 11.59 5.74 -1.36
CA LEU A 57 11.68 4.83 -2.49
C LEU A 57 10.53 3.80 -2.46
N LEU A 58 10.29 3.13 -1.34
CA LEU A 58 9.22 2.16 -1.19
C LEU A 58 7.82 2.76 -1.32
N CYS A 59 7.62 4.00 -0.89
CA CYS A 59 6.35 4.72 -1.04
C CYS A 59 5.98 5.00 -2.51
N THR A 60 6.91 4.84 -3.47
CA THR A 60 6.57 4.90 -4.90
C THR A 60 5.76 3.70 -5.38
N ILE A 61 5.73 2.60 -4.62
CA ILE A 61 4.90 1.43 -4.92
C ILE A 61 3.45 1.73 -4.54
N PRO A 62 2.48 1.62 -5.46
CA PRO A 62 1.07 1.80 -5.12
C PRO A 62 0.62 0.91 -3.98
N GLY A 63 -0.02 1.50 -2.97
CA GLY A 63 -0.51 0.79 -1.80
C GLY A 63 0.48 0.65 -0.64
N ILE A 64 1.68 1.20 -0.76
CA ILE A 64 2.64 1.31 0.34
C ILE A 64 2.67 2.77 0.81
N ASP A 65 2.27 2.98 2.05
CA ASP A 65 2.43 4.24 2.76
C ASP A 65 3.72 4.24 3.61
N ARG A 66 4.02 5.39 4.22
CA ARG A 66 5.20 5.54 5.08
C ARG A 66 5.25 4.51 6.22
N ARG A 67 4.11 4.24 6.86
CA ARG A 67 4.02 3.29 7.98
C ARG A 67 4.33 1.86 7.52
N LEU A 68 3.75 1.43 6.41
CA LEU A 68 4.03 0.12 5.83
C LEU A 68 5.49 0.01 5.36
N ALA A 69 6.05 1.07 4.76
CA ALA A 69 7.46 1.10 4.36
C ALA A 69 8.39 0.91 5.56
N ILE A 70 8.15 1.62 6.67
CA ILE A 70 8.91 1.47 7.92
C ILE A 70 8.80 0.04 8.45
N THR A 71 7.58 -0.51 8.51
CA THR A 71 7.36 -1.90 8.94
C THR A 71 8.12 -2.90 8.06
N MET A 72 8.15 -2.69 6.75
CA MET A 72 8.88 -3.56 5.83
C MET A 72 10.37 -3.47 6.05
N ILE A 73 10.93 -2.26 6.17
CA ILE A 73 12.37 -2.04 6.40
C ILE A 73 12.79 -2.63 7.76
N SER A 74 11.97 -2.49 8.81
CA SER A 74 12.27 -3.05 10.12
C SER A 74 12.36 -4.58 10.12
N GLU A 75 11.67 -5.24 9.18
CA GLU A 75 11.66 -6.70 9.05
C GLU A 75 12.76 -7.23 8.12
N ILE A 76 13.06 -6.53 7.02
CA ILE A 76 13.98 -7.04 5.99
C ILE A 76 15.31 -6.30 5.91
N GLY A 77 15.44 -5.17 6.62
CA GLY A 77 16.62 -4.30 6.51
C GLY A 77 16.74 -3.63 5.14
N THR A 78 17.89 -3.04 4.90
CA THR A 78 18.24 -2.39 3.61
C THR A 78 19.32 -3.16 2.85
N ASP A 79 19.97 -4.14 3.47
CA ASP A 79 20.95 -5.00 2.82
C ASP A 79 20.30 -6.25 2.23
N MET A 80 20.06 -6.21 0.93
CA MET A 80 19.43 -7.34 0.22
C MET A 80 20.41 -8.50 -0.06
N THR A 81 21.71 -8.31 0.18
CA THR A 81 22.70 -9.38 -0.01
C THR A 81 22.48 -10.54 0.97
N GLU A 82 21.94 -10.27 2.17
CA GLU A 82 21.61 -11.28 3.18
C GLU A 82 20.65 -12.36 2.65
N PHE A 83 19.74 -12.00 1.77
CA PHE A 83 18.78 -12.95 1.19
C PHE A 83 19.33 -13.64 -0.07
N GLY A 84 20.31 -13.03 -0.74
CA GLY A 84 20.94 -13.52 -1.98
C GLY A 84 20.00 -13.61 -3.19
N SER A 85 18.67 -13.53 -3.02
CA SER A 85 17.69 -13.43 -4.12
C SER A 85 16.29 -13.10 -3.62
N SER A 86 15.50 -12.45 -4.49
CA SER A 86 14.08 -12.17 -4.22
C SER A 86 13.25 -13.43 -3.97
N LYS A 87 13.63 -14.57 -4.56
CA LYS A 87 12.97 -15.86 -4.35
C LYS A 87 13.15 -16.36 -2.92
N ARG A 88 14.37 -16.21 -2.36
CA ARG A 88 14.67 -16.58 -0.98
C ARG A 88 13.95 -15.66 0.00
N LEU A 89 13.97 -14.35 -0.24
CA LEU A 89 13.21 -13.38 0.54
C LEU A 89 11.69 -13.72 0.54
N CYS A 90 11.09 -13.99 -0.61
CA CYS A 90 9.68 -14.40 -0.70
C CYS A 90 9.39 -15.71 0.06
N ARG A 91 10.34 -16.63 0.12
CA ARG A 91 10.20 -17.88 0.88
C ARG A 91 10.29 -17.61 2.39
N TRP A 92 11.25 -16.80 2.80
CA TRP A 92 11.41 -16.35 4.18
C TRP A 92 10.17 -15.60 4.69
N ALA A 93 9.61 -14.71 3.89
CA ALA A 93 8.36 -13.99 4.19
C ALA A 93 7.10 -14.87 4.16
N GLY A 94 7.21 -16.16 3.83
CA GLY A 94 6.07 -17.07 3.79
C GLY A 94 5.07 -16.79 2.67
N LEU A 95 5.50 -16.17 1.57
CA LEU A 95 4.66 -15.86 0.39
C LEU A 95 4.80 -16.91 -0.72
N THR A 96 5.54 -18.00 -0.48
CA THR A 96 5.66 -19.11 -1.42
C THR A 96 4.93 -20.34 -0.90
N PRO A 97 4.34 -21.16 -1.78
CA PRO A 97 3.79 -22.44 -1.38
C PRO A 97 4.86 -23.33 -0.73
N GLY A 98 4.49 -24.02 0.33
CA GLY A 98 5.33 -25.05 0.91
C GLY A 98 5.49 -26.22 -0.06
N ASN A 99 6.67 -26.85 -0.06
CA ASN A 99 6.88 -28.09 -0.82
C ASN A 99 6.41 -29.27 0.04
N ASN A 100 5.13 -29.62 -0.08
CA ASN A 100 4.55 -30.76 0.61
C ASN A 100 4.18 -31.80 -0.45
N GLU A 101 5.22 -32.45 -0.97
CA GLU A 101 5.12 -33.49 -1.98
C GLU A 101 5.79 -34.78 -1.46
N SER A 102 5.12 -35.92 -1.58
CA SER A 102 5.64 -37.22 -1.22
C SER A 102 5.24 -38.21 -2.31
N ALA A 103 6.22 -38.99 -2.81
CA ALA A 103 6.02 -39.96 -3.87
C ALA A 103 5.30 -39.36 -5.12
N GLY A 104 5.70 -38.17 -5.57
CA GLY A 104 5.12 -37.48 -6.72
C GLY A 104 3.71 -36.90 -6.50
N LYS A 105 3.12 -37.06 -5.31
CA LYS A 105 1.78 -36.55 -5.00
C LYS A 105 1.89 -35.29 -4.15
N LYS A 106 1.36 -34.13 -4.65
CA LYS A 106 1.26 -32.89 -3.91
C LYS A 106 0.16 -33.00 -2.87
N LYS A 107 0.55 -32.98 -1.57
CA LYS A 107 -0.39 -33.04 -0.45
C LYS A 107 -0.97 -31.65 -0.10
N SER A 108 -0.22 -30.58 -0.29
CA SER A 108 -0.69 -29.22 0.03
C SER A 108 0.06 -28.17 -0.77
N VAL A 109 -0.66 -27.09 -1.13
CA VAL A 109 -0.11 -25.87 -1.75
C VAL A 109 -0.23 -24.65 -0.81
N ARG A 110 -0.42 -24.91 0.50
CA ARG A 110 -0.54 -23.83 1.48
C ARG A 110 0.79 -23.10 1.63
N ILE A 111 0.70 -21.79 1.81
CA ILE A 111 1.86 -20.95 2.18
C ILE A 111 2.27 -21.26 3.61
N SER A 112 3.55 -21.02 3.95
CA SER A 112 4.06 -21.20 5.31
C SER A 112 3.48 -20.17 6.27
N ARG A 113 3.64 -20.40 7.60
CA ARG A 113 3.28 -19.44 8.65
C ARG A 113 4.37 -18.41 8.91
N ALA A 114 5.50 -18.45 8.19
CA ALA A 114 6.58 -17.48 8.30
C ALA A 114 6.13 -16.05 7.95
N GLY A 115 6.94 -15.06 8.30
CA GLY A 115 6.68 -13.65 8.05
C GLY A 115 5.48 -13.12 8.85
N VAL A 116 5.52 -13.27 10.17
CA VAL A 116 4.41 -12.93 11.09
C VAL A 116 4.01 -11.46 10.96
N TYR A 117 4.96 -10.54 10.79
CA TYR A 117 4.70 -9.11 10.65
C TYR A 117 4.77 -8.65 9.19
N LEU A 118 5.77 -9.07 8.44
CA LEU A 118 5.96 -8.67 7.04
C LEU A 118 4.82 -9.12 6.12
N LYS A 119 4.35 -10.37 6.28
CA LYS A 119 3.29 -10.90 5.40
C LYS A 119 1.95 -10.17 5.55
N PRO A 120 1.42 -9.89 6.75
CA PRO A 120 0.22 -9.06 6.91
C PRO A 120 0.39 -7.68 6.30
N ALA A 121 1.52 -6.99 6.52
CA ALA A 121 1.80 -5.68 5.95
C ALA A 121 1.79 -5.71 4.41
N LEU A 122 2.42 -6.72 3.79
CA LEU A 122 2.38 -6.89 2.33
C LEU A 122 1.00 -7.26 1.79
N VAL A 123 0.19 -7.99 2.55
CA VAL A 123 -1.20 -8.29 2.17
C VAL A 123 -2.07 -7.04 2.24
N GLU A 124 -1.90 -6.20 3.27
CA GLU A 124 -2.56 -4.89 3.39
C GLU A 124 -2.18 -3.99 2.21
N ALA A 125 -0.89 -3.84 1.93
CA ALA A 125 -0.39 -3.11 0.77
C ALA A 125 -0.97 -3.64 -0.56
N ALA A 126 -1.04 -4.97 -0.73
CA ALA A 126 -1.61 -5.58 -1.93
C ALA A 126 -3.11 -5.28 -2.08
N HIS A 127 -3.88 -5.27 -1.00
CA HIS A 127 -5.28 -4.87 -1.04
C HIS A 127 -5.44 -3.39 -1.41
N ALA A 128 -4.60 -2.50 -0.85
CA ALA A 128 -4.60 -1.09 -1.18
C ALA A 128 -4.21 -0.86 -2.66
N ALA A 129 -3.14 -1.52 -3.13
CA ALA A 129 -2.67 -1.42 -4.51
C ALA A 129 -3.70 -1.87 -5.54
N VAL A 130 -4.43 -2.95 -5.25
CA VAL A 130 -5.50 -3.46 -6.12
C VAL A 130 -6.69 -2.49 -6.18
N LYS A 131 -6.93 -1.70 -5.14
CA LYS A 131 -7.98 -0.66 -5.12
C LYS A 131 -7.53 0.64 -5.77
N ALA A 132 -6.26 0.98 -5.72
CA ALA A 132 -5.67 2.22 -6.23
C ALA A 132 -5.54 2.23 -7.78
N THR A 133 -6.64 2.04 -8.49
CA THR A 133 -6.66 1.86 -9.96
C THR A 133 -6.35 3.11 -10.75
N GLN A 134 -6.57 4.30 -10.19
CA GLN A 134 -6.44 5.57 -10.90
C GLN A 134 -4.97 5.96 -11.16
N LYS A 135 -4.07 5.66 -10.21
CA LYS A 135 -2.65 6.01 -10.32
C LYS A 135 -1.81 4.95 -11.02
N CYS A 136 -2.10 3.67 -10.77
CA CYS A 136 -1.36 2.57 -11.39
C CYS A 136 -2.24 1.31 -11.44
N PRO A 137 -2.81 0.96 -12.60
CA PRO A 137 -3.68 -0.21 -12.74
C PRO A 137 -2.92 -1.55 -12.75
N TYR A 138 -1.59 -1.53 -12.72
CA TYR A 138 -0.74 -2.72 -12.85
C TYR A 138 -1.14 -3.87 -11.93
N PHE A 139 -1.24 -3.60 -10.62
CA PHE A 139 -1.60 -4.65 -9.65
C PHE A 139 -3.05 -5.10 -9.80
N ARG A 140 -3.95 -4.20 -10.20
CA ARG A 140 -5.35 -4.52 -10.46
C ARG A 140 -5.49 -5.50 -11.63
N ILE A 141 -4.85 -5.23 -12.75
CA ILE A 141 -4.87 -6.09 -13.94
C ILE A 141 -4.31 -7.48 -13.62
N LYS A 142 -3.15 -7.53 -12.95
CA LYS A 142 -2.53 -8.80 -12.53
C LYS A 142 -3.42 -9.57 -11.56
N TYR A 143 -4.03 -8.86 -10.59
CA TYR A 143 -4.97 -9.45 -9.64
C TYR A 143 -6.16 -10.09 -10.33
N GLU A 144 -6.86 -9.38 -11.20
CA GLU A 144 -8.04 -9.87 -11.90
C GLU A 144 -7.73 -11.10 -12.76
N ARG A 145 -6.61 -11.08 -13.47
CA ARG A 145 -6.13 -12.21 -14.26
C ARG A 145 -5.89 -13.47 -13.40
N ILE A 146 -5.27 -13.31 -12.23
CA ILE A 146 -4.99 -14.42 -11.32
C ILE A 146 -6.26 -14.88 -10.62
N MET A 147 -7.11 -13.92 -10.20
CA MET A 147 -8.37 -14.18 -9.50
C MET A 147 -9.31 -15.06 -10.28
N LYS A 148 -9.46 -14.85 -11.61
CA LYS A 148 -10.28 -15.69 -12.49
C LYS A 148 -9.90 -17.16 -12.45
N ARG A 149 -8.61 -17.49 -12.26
CA ARG A 149 -8.11 -18.88 -12.28
C ARG A 149 -7.91 -19.49 -10.91
N ARG A 150 -7.56 -18.69 -9.89
CA ARG A 150 -7.06 -19.17 -8.59
C ARG A 150 -7.87 -18.69 -7.40
N GLY A 151 -8.83 -17.78 -7.61
CA GLY A 151 -9.68 -17.18 -6.59
C GLY A 151 -9.00 -16.03 -5.85
N LYS A 152 -9.83 -15.23 -5.16
CA LYS A 152 -9.46 -13.94 -4.53
C LYS A 152 -8.28 -14.05 -3.56
N LYS A 153 -8.33 -15.00 -2.61
CA LYS A 153 -7.29 -15.15 -1.55
C LYS A 153 -5.92 -15.47 -2.13
N ARG A 154 -5.86 -16.37 -3.13
CA ARG A 154 -4.58 -16.72 -3.78
C ARG A 154 -4.06 -15.60 -4.67
N ALA A 155 -4.95 -14.82 -5.29
CA ALA A 155 -4.58 -13.68 -6.10
C ALA A 155 -3.91 -12.59 -5.26
N ILE A 156 -4.46 -12.23 -4.09
CA ILE A 156 -3.83 -11.24 -3.19
C ILE A 156 -2.43 -11.69 -2.73
N ILE A 157 -2.26 -12.95 -2.35
CA ILE A 157 -0.94 -13.47 -1.98
C ILE A 157 0.06 -13.40 -3.14
N ALA A 158 -0.41 -13.62 -4.38
CA ALA A 158 0.44 -13.48 -5.55
C ALA A 158 0.84 -12.02 -5.79
N ILE A 159 -0.07 -11.05 -5.59
CA ILE A 159 0.26 -9.62 -5.66
C ILE A 159 1.25 -9.24 -4.55
N ALA A 160 1.02 -9.63 -3.30
CA ALA A 160 1.95 -9.40 -2.19
C ALA A 160 3.36 -9.94 -2.49
N ARG A 161 3.46 -11.14 -3.09
CA ARG A 161 4.74 -11.70 -3.55
C ARG A 161 5.39 -10.87 -4.66
N MET A 162 4.60 -10.38 -5.62
CA MET A 162 5.11 -9.50 -6.69
C MET A 162 5.65 -8.18 -6.11
N MET A 163 4.93 -7.59 -5.14
CA MET A 163 5.39 -6.39 -4.43
C MET A 163 6.71 -6.65 -3.71
N LEU A 164 6.85 -7.75 -2.98
CA LEU A 164 8.09 -8.08 -2.29
C LEU A 164 9.25 -8.32 -3.26
N THR A 165 8.97 -8.89 -4.45
CA THR A 165 9.99 -9.04 -5.51
C THR A 165 10.42 -7.67 -6.05
N ALA A 166 9.49 -6.72 -6.21
CA ALA A 166 9.80 -5.35 -6.62
C ALA A 166 10.61 -4.63 -5.53
N ILE A 167 10.20 -4.74 -4.26
CA ILE A 167 10.93 -4.18 -3.11
C ILE A 167 12.38 -4.66 -3.10
N TYR A 168 12.60 -5.96 -3.25
CA TYR A 168 13.96 -6.52 -3.33
C TYR A 168 14.79 -5.86 -4.44
N ALA A 169 14.25 -5.73 -5.64
CA ALA A 169 14.93 -5.10 -6.76
C ALA A 169 15.22 -3.62 -6.49
N MET A 170 14.20 -2.87 -6.04
CA MET A 170 14.29 -1.44 -5.77
C MET A 170 15.32 -1.12 -4.69
N VAL A 171 15.32 -1.87 -3.57
CA VAL A 171 16.31 -1.67 -2.50
C VAL A 171 17.71 -2.07 -2.96
N SER A 172 17.85 -3.08 -3.84
CA SER A 172 19.16 -3.48 -4.39
C SER A 172 19.72 -2.50 -5.42
N THR A 173 18.87 -1.84 -6.23
CA THR A 173 19.30 -0.98 -7.34
C THR A 173 19.17 0.51 -7.05
N GLY A 174 18.35 0.90 -6.06
CA GLY A 174 17.98 2.30 -5.80
C GLY A 174 16.97 2.88 -6.79
N GLU A 175 16.42 2.08 -7.71
CA GLU A 175 15.48 2.54 -8.73
C GLU A 175 14.05 2.61 -8.20
N THR A 176 13.31 3.62 -8.63
CA THR A 176 11.88 3.77 -8.30
C THR A 176 11.02 2.70 -8.94
N PHE A 177 9.84 2.46 -8.37
CA PHE A 177 8.91 1.49 -8.92
C PHE A 177 8.49 1.83 -10.35
N ASN A 178 8.93 1.01 -11.29
CA ASN A 178 8.56 1.12 -12.71
C ASN A 178 8.15 -0.26 -13.24
N PRO A 179 6.84 -0.51 -13.40
CA PRO A 179 6.35 -1.79 -13.90
C PRO A 179 6.53 -1.90 -15.41
N CYS A 180 7.75 -2.23 -15.87
CA CYS A 180 8.12 -2.40 -17.29
C CYS A 180 7.16 -3.34 -18.06
N ASP A 181 6.51 -4.25 -17.36
CA ASP A 181 5.55 -5.19 -17.94
C ASP A 181 4.24 -4.54 -18.42
N LEU A 182 3.93 -3.29 -18.01
CA LEU A 182 2.70 -2.62 -18.45
C LEU A 182 2.69 -2.34 -19.96
N GLN A 183 3.86 -2.10 -20.54
CA GLN A 183 4.00 -1.88 -21.98
C GLN A 183 3.78 -3.16 -22.80
N LYS A 184 3.88 -4.33 -22.20
CA LYS A 184 3.74 -5.65 -22.85
C LYS A 184 2.35 -6.27 -22.69
N PHE A 185 1.46 -5.68 -21.88
CA PHE A 185 0.12 -6.21 -21.68
C PHE A 185 -0.89 -5.38 -22.45
N ASP A 186 -1.82 -6.06 -23.14
CA ASP A 186 -3.06 -5.45 -23.64
C ASP A 186 -3.88 -4.94 -22.45
N MET A 187 -3.57 -3.71 -22.07
CA MET A 187 -4.38 -2.96 -21.12
C MET A 187 -5.72 -2.68 -21.82
N PRO A 188 -6.86 -2.98 -21.20
CA PRO A 188 -8.16 -2.61 -21.75
C PRO A 188 -8.15 -1.13 -22.15
N GLU A 189 -8.70 -0.81 -23.34
CA GLU A 189 -8.65 0.55 -23.90
C GLU A 189 -9.23 1.61 -22.96
N GLU A 190 -10.29 1.26 -22.23
CA GLU A 190 -10.88 2.14 -21.21
C GLU A 190 -9.91 2.51 -20.09
N LEU A 191 -9.05 1.57 -19.66
CA LEU A 191 -8.05 1.84 -18.64
C LEU A 191 -6.87 2.64 -19.19
N LYS A 192 -6.49 2.40 -20.46
CA LYS A 192 -5.48 3.23 -21.16
C LYS A 192 -5.94 4.68 -21.25
N LYS A 193 -7.19 4.91 -21.68
CA LYS A 193 -7.77 6.26 -21.76
C LYS A 193 -7.80 6.95 -20.40
N LYS A 194 -8.26 6.25 -19.34
CA LYS A 194 -8.28 6.80 -17.99
C LYS A 194 -6.89 7.16 -17.47
N GLN A 195 -5.87 6.35 -17.79
CA GLN A 195 -4.49 6.63 -17.39
C GLN A 195 -3.95 7.85 -18.14
N ILE A 196 -4.14 7.95 -19.45
CA ILE A 196 -3.72 9.10 -20.26
C ILE A 196 -4.36 10.38 -19.72
N ILE A 197 -5.65 10.36 -19.37
CA ILE A 197 -6.36 11.51 -18.81
C ILE A 197 -5.78 11.87 -17.41
N SER A 198 -5.46 10.88 -16.58
CA SER A 198 -4.85 11.12 -15.27
C SER A 198 -3.45 11.73 -15.39
N ASP A 199 -2.62 11.16 -16.27
CA ASP A 199 -1.26 11.64 -16.51
C ASP A 199 -1.27 13.07 -17.10
N ALA A 200 -2.22 13.37 -18.00
CA ALA A 200 -2.41 14.71 -18.55
C ALA A 200 -2.83 15.71 -17.47
N LYS A 201 -3.74 15.33 -16.56
CA LYS A 201 -4.14 16.18 -15.41
C LYS A 201 -2.98 16.47 -14.46
N ASP A 202 -2.17 15.47 -14.18
CA ASP A 202 -1.01 15.64 -13.29
C ASP A 202 0.08 16.48 -13.96
N ALA A 203 0.28 16.34 -15.29
CA ALA A 203 1.17 17.21 -16.07
C ALA A 203 0.70 18.67 -16.09
N VAL A 204 -0.61 18.93 -16.28
CA VAL A 204 -1.17 20.28 -16.23
C VAL A 204 -0.99 20.90 -14.84
N LYS A 205 -1.25 20.16 -13.77
CA LYS A 205 -1.02 20.65 -12.40
C LYS A 205 0.45 21.03 -12.17
N LEU A 206 1.37 20.22 -12.67
CA LEU A 206 2.80 20.52 -12.57
C LEU A 206 3.17 21.79 -13.33
N LEU A 207 2.66 21.99 -14.55
CA LEU A 207 2.90 23.19 -15.35
C LEU A 207 2.34 24.45 -14.69
N VAL A 208 1.15 24.36 -14.07
CA VAL A 208 0.55 25.45 -13.29
C VAL A 208 1.41 25.75 -12.05
N SER A 209 1.87 24.73 -11.33
CA SER A 209 2.72 24.92 -10.14
C SER A 209 4.08 25.55 -10.45
N LEU A 210 4.60 25.33 -11.68
CA LEU A 210 5.83 25.93 -12.18
C LEU A 210 5.61 27.34 -12.80
N GLY A 211 4.35 27.83 -12.81
CA GLY A 211 4.02 29.14 -13.37
C GLY A 211 4.12 29.23 -14.89
N LEU A 212 4.26 28.09 -15.58
CA LEU A 212 4.39 28.02 -17.04
C LEU A 212 3.06 28.12 -17.78
N VAL A 213 1.94 27.87 -17.10
CA VAL A 213 0.59 27.91 -17.64
C VAL A 213 -0.35 28.56 -16.62
N ALA A 214 -1.22 29.48 -17.05
CA ALA A 214 -2.20 30.12 -16.18
C ALA A 214 -3.32 29.12 -15.80
N GLU A 215 -3.79 29.19 -14.58
CA GLU A 215 -4.90 28.36 -14.08
C GLU A 215 -6.16 28.61 -14.94
N GLY A 216 -6.73 27.56 -15.52
CA GLY A 216 -7.91 27.63 -16.39
C GLY A 216 -7.65 27.80 -17.90
N SER A 217 -6.39 27.97 -18.33
CA SER A 217 -6.06 28.10 -19.76
C SER A 217 -6.14 26.80 -20.57
N ILE A 218 -6.21 25.65 -19.90
CA ILE A 218 -6.39 24.35 -20.52
C ILE A 218 -7.70 23.75 -20.03
N SER A 219 -8.72 23.66 -20.89
CA SER A 219 -9.97 22.98 -20.60
C SER A 219 -9.74 21.47 -20.57
N LEU A 220 -9.87 20.87 -19.38
CA LEU A 220 -9.76 19.43 -19.17
C LEU A 220 -10.99 18.64 -19.67
N GLU A 221 -12.07 19.33 -20.02
CA GLU A 221 -13.30 18.74 -20.56
C GLU A 221 -13.12 18.26 -22.01
N ALA A 222 -12.23 18.88 -22.77
CA ALA A 222 -11.92 18.48 -24.14
C ALA A 222 -11.14 17.14 -24.24
N LEU A 223 -10.62 16.62 -23.12
CA LEU A 223 -9.88 15.35 -23.07
C LEU A 223 -10.77 14.15 -22.65
N ALA A 224 -12.04 14.37 -22.37
CA ALA A 224 -12.97 13.36 -21.88
C ALA A 224 -14.01 12.89 -22.94
N GLY A 225 -13.94 13.43 -24.16
CA GLY A 225 -14.79 13.07 -25.29
C GLY A 225 -14.32 11.86 -26.09
#